data_198fd7fa014d0bdf54f7d2035f70e1d8
#
_entry.id   198fd7fa014d0bdf54f7d2035f70e1d8
#
_cell.length_a   1.000
_cell.length_b   1.000
_cell.length_c   1.000
_cell.angle_alpha   90.00
_cell.angle_beta   90.00
_cell.angle_gamma   90.00
#
_symmetry.space_group_name_H-M   'P 1'
#
loop_
_entity.id
_entity.type
_entity.pdbx_description
1 polymer ?
#
loop_
_entity_poly.entity_id
_entity_poly.type
_entity_poly.pdbx_seq_one_letter_code
_entity_poly.pdbx_strand_id
1 'polypeptide(L)'
;MIVMAMLLIVGQAWAWKPKFVGHRGSYKGVMNTEEAFRNGVDYYGYDGLECDVRVTADGKYVISHDETTNAVGGNLTVANATLEQLQAESYTQTRGGITYTGHICTIEEYLDICIEKNVFPVIELKWATGINSNDMTNFPGLAQIIINKGLADKVIILTSMKASLEYVKTHYPAFKCQFLCTSGWNGAQEWCKTWNLSPSIQVGDF
;
A
#
# COMPACT_ATOMS: atom_id res chain seq x y z
N MET A 1 -41.38 -21.54 46.11
CA MET A 1 -40.51 -22.01 45.02
C MET A 1 -40.09 -20.78 44.22
N ILE A 2 -38.86 -20.33 44.41
CA ILE A 2 -38.29 -19.20 43.64
C ILE A 2 -37.51 -19.81 42.53
N VAL A 3 -37.96 -19.61 41.28
CA VAL A 3 -37.22 -20.03 40.07
C VAL A 3 -36.21 -18.93 39.75
N MET A 4 -34.95 -19.21 40.03
CA MET A 4 -33.83 -18.36 39.69
C MET A 4 -33.51 -18.56 38.18
N ALA A 5 -33.93 -17.60 37.32
CA ALA A 5 -33.53 -17.60 35.91
C ALA A 5 -32.06 -17.21 35.81
N MET A 6 -31.21 -18.18 35.52
CA MET A 6 -29.80 -17.96 35.21
C MET A 6 -29.69 -17.38 33.78
N LEU A 7 -29.48 -16.06 33.67
CA LEU A 7 -29.13 -15.44 32.41
C LEU A 7 -27.72 -15.89 32.02
N LEU A 8 -27.62 -16.83 31.09
CA LEU A 8 -26.37 -17.12 30.40
C LEU A 8 -26.06 -15.94 29.49
N ILE A 9 -25.22 -15.02 29.93
CA ILE A 9 -24.58 -14.04 29.10
C ILE A 9 -23.53 -14.84 28.28
N VAL A 10 -23.93 -15.31 27.11
CA VAL A 10 -22.97 -15.80 26.11
C VAL A 10 -22.25 -14.56 25.60
N GLY A 11 -21.14 -14.23 26.24
CA GLY A 11 -20.20 -13.24 25.72
C GLY A 11 -19.75 -13.70 24.34
N GLN A 12 -20.24 -13.06 23.30
CA GLN A 12 -19.63 -13.19 21.97
C GLN A 12 -18.20 -12.68 22.11
N ALA A 13 -17.26 -13.60 22.26
CA ALA A 13 -15.86 -13.29 22.03
C ALA A 13 -15.78 -12.81 20.58
N TRP A 14 -15.61 -11.52 20.39
CA TRP A 14 -15.30 -10.93 19.11
C TRP A 14 -13.93 -11.48 18.74
N ALA A 15 -13.94 -12.62 18.02
CA ALA A 15 -12.72 -13.18 17.47
C ALA A 15 -12.19 -12.16 16.47
N TRP A 16 -11.20 -11.36 16.88
CA TRP A 16 -10.48 -10.47 15.98
C TRP A 16 -9.85 -11.36 14.90
N LYS A 17 -10.33 -11.21 13.65
CA LYS A 17 -9.74 -11.90 12.52
C LYS A 17 -8.59 -11.05 12.00
N PRO A 18 -7.36 -11.56 12.01
CA PRO A 18 -6.25 -10.87 11.40
C PRO A 18 -6.56 -10.61 9.92
N LYS A 19 -6.12 -9.46 9.42
CA LYS A 19 -6.20 -9.11 8.02
C LYS A 19 -4.88 -9.41 7.33
N PHE A 20 -4.95 -10.05 6.16
CA PHE A 20 -3.79 -10.35 5.35
C PHE A 20 -3.67 -9.33 4.22
N VAL A 21 -2.48 -8.79 4.04
CA VAL A 21 -2.16 -7.81 2.99
C VAL A 21 -1.12 -8.38 2.05
N GLY A 22 -1.40 -8.34 0.76
CA GLY A 22 -0.47 -8.78 -0.27
C GLY A 22 0.60 -7.73 -0.53
N HIS A 23 1.84 -7.96 -0.08
CA HIS A 23 2.99 -7.08 -0.32
C HIS A 23 3.33 -7.07 -1.81
N ARG A 24 3.24 -5.88 -2.45
CA ARG A 24 3.42 -5.68 -3.89
C ARG A 24 2.52 -6.59 -4.73
N GLY A 25 1.30 -6.84 -4.24
CA GLY A 25 0.34 -7.75 -4.83
C GLY A 25 0.49 -9.18 -4.32
N SER A 26 1.14 -10.05 -5.07
CA SER A 26 1.33 -11.45 -4.71
C SER A 26 2.58 -12.06 -5.33
N TYR A 27 2.88 -13.31 -4.94
CA TYR A 27 3.98 -14.08 -5.53
C TYR A 27 3.65 -14.63 -6.94
N LYS A 28 2.37 -14.57 -7.35
CA LYS A 28 1.91 -14.97 -8.69
C LYS A 28 1.74 -13.74 -9.58
N GLY A 29 2.80 -13.39 -10.30
CA GLY A 29 2.91 -12.23 -11.16
C GLY A 29 4.21 -11.47 -10.93
N VAL A 30 4.50 -10.52 -11.80
CA VAL A 30 5.54 -9.52 -11.56
C VAL A 30 5.07 -8.59 -10.46
N MET A 31 5.91 -8.29 -9.47
CA MET A 31 5.54 -7.40 -8.36
C MET A 31 5.03 -6.05 -8.86
N ASN A 32 4.05 -5.48 -8.15
CA ASN A 32 3.49 -4.16 -8.46
C ASN A 32 2.82 -4.08 -9.86
N THR A 33 2.33 -5.21 -10.38
CA THR A 33 1.56 -5.26 -11.63
C THR A 33 0.11 -5.69 -11.38
N GLU A 34 -0.75 -5.41 -12.35
CA GLU A 34 -2.16 -5.78 -12.30
C GLU A 34 -2.36 -7.28 -12.00
N GLU A 35 -1.60 -8.16 -12.67
CA GLU A 35 -1.69 -9.61 -12.46
C GLU A 35 -1.36 -10.00 -11.01
N ALA A 36 -0.29 -9.42 -10.44
CA ALA A 36 0.09 -9.71 -9.05
C ALA A 36 -0.98 -9.25 -8.06
N PHE A 37 -1.62 -8.09 -8.30
CA PHE A 37 -2.70 -7.58 -7.46
C PHE A 37 -3.95 -8.46 -7.55
N ARG A 38 -4.40 -8.81 -8.75
CA ARG A 38 -5.56 -9.69 -8.96
C ARG A 38 -5.35 -11.06 -8.33
N ASN A 39 -4.19 -11.68 -8.56
CA ASN A 39 -3.85 -12.97 -7.95
C ASN A 39 -3.72 -12.90 -6.42
N GLY A 40 -3.36 -11.75 -5.86
CA GLY A 40 -3.36 -11.52 -4.42
C GLY A 40 -4.73 -11.78 -3.79
N VAL A 41 -5.80 -11.40 -4.47
CA VAL A 41 -7.17 -11.62 -4.00
C VAL A 41 -7.72 -12.95 -4.50
N ASP A 42 -7.65 -13.20 -5.80
CA ASP A 42 -8.33 -14.34 -6.43
C ASP A 42 -7.72 -15.69 -6.04
N TYR A 43 -6.41 -15.74 -5.82
CA TYR A 43 -5.71 -16.97 -5.48
C TYR A 43 -5.36 -17.08 -3.99
N TYR A 44 -4.91 -15.98 -3.36
CA TYR A 44 -4.48 -16.00 -1.96
C TYR A 44 -5.54 -15.51 -0.97
N GLY A 45 -6.60 -14.84 -1.44
CA GLY A 45 -7.69 -14.35 -0.58
C GLY A 45 -7.26 -13.21 0.35
N TYR A 46 -6.32 -12.36 -0.07
CA TYR A 46 -5.89 -11.22 0.75
C TYR A 46 -7.03 -10.22 0.96
N ASP A 47 -7.09 -9.65 2.16
CA ASP A 47 -8.06 -8.62 2.56
C ASP A 47 -7.68 -7.22 2.08
N GLY A 48 -6.40 -7.00 1.81
CA GLY A 48 -5.83 -5.76 1.32
C GLY A 48 -4.68 -6.02 0.36
N LEU A 49 -4.35 -5.03 -0.43
CA LEU A 49 -3.22 -5.05 -1.35
C LEU A 49 -2.28 -3.90 -1.00
N GLU A 50 -1.00 -4.16 -0.99
CA GLU A 50 0.00 -3.12 -0.79
C GLU A 50 0.73 -2.85 -2.10
N CYS A 51 1.03 -1.57 -2.35
CA CYS A 51 1.76 -1.11 -3.52
C CYS A 51 2.71 0.03 -3.16
N ASP A 52 3.73 0.23 -4.01
CA ASP A 52 4.76 1.25 -3.89
C ASP A 52 4.52 2.36 -4.92
N VAL A 53 4.13 3.58 -4.49
CA VAL A 53 3.82 4.66 -5.42
C VAL A 53 5.02 5.57 -5.70
N ARG A 54 5.21 5.93 -6.99
CA ARG A 54 6.17 6.91 -7.48
C ARG A 54 5.52 7.86 -8.48
N VAL A 55 6.22 8.92 -8.83
CA VAL A 55 5.77 9.94 -9.79
C VAL A 55 6.70 9.97 -11.00
N THR A 56 6.12 9.99 -12.18
CA THR A 56 6.83 10.05 -13.48
C THR A 56 7.26 11.47 -13.84
N ALA A 57 8.08 11.61 -14.89
CA ALA A 57 8.51 12.92 -15.41
C ALA A 57 7.35 13.83 -15.84
N ASP A 58 6.25 13.24 -16.31
CA ASP A 58 5.02 13.93 -16.72
C ASP A 58 3.94 14.00 -15.61
N GLY A 59 4.35 13.76 -14.34
CA GLY A 59 3.51 13.94 -13.16
C GLY A 59 2.42 12.90 -12.97
N LYS A 60 2.56 11.71 -13.53
CA LYS A 60 1.65 10.59 -13.34
C LYS A 60 2.10 9.72 -12.16
N TYR A 61 1.14 9.10 -11.48
CA TYR A 61 1.41 8.19 -10.35
C TYR A 61 1.44 6.76 -10.85
N VAL A 62 2.59 6.10 -10.68
CA VAL A 62 2.81 4.72 -11.10
C VAL A 62 3.27 3.87 -9.93
N ILE A 63 3.10 2.57 -10.07
CA ILE A 63 3.45 1.61 -9.03
C ILE A 63 4.81 0.99 -9.34
N SER A 64 5.83 1.35 -8.55
CA SER A 64 7.20 0.82 -8.67
C SER A 64 7.92 0.90 -7.33
N HIS A 65 8.52 -0.20 -6.89
CA HIS A 65 9.30 -0.20 -5.65
C HIS A 65 10.60 0.58 -5.80
N ASP A 66 11.40 0.26 -6.82
CA ASP A 66 12.70 0.88 -7.03
C ASP A 66 12.58 2.17 -7.86
N GLU A 67 13.60 3.00 -7.83
CA GLU A 67 13.70 4.21 -8.66
C GLU A 67 13.83 3.88 -10.15
N THR A 68 14.30 2.67 -10.44
CA THR A 68 14.45 2.15 -11.81
C THR A 68 13.62 0.89 -11.98
N THR A 69 13.28 0.59 -13.23
CA THR A 69 12.54 -0.62 -13.61
C THR A 69 13.44 -1.86 -13.74
N ASN A 70 14.73 -1.75 -13.39
CA ASN A 70 15.72 -2.83 -13.57
C ASN A 70 15.35 -4.13 -12.83
N ALA A 71 14.80 -4.03 -11.63
CA ALA A 71 14.44 -5.21 -10.82
C ALA A 71 13.32 -6.06 -11.44
N VAL A 72 12.60 -5.50 -12.42
CA VAL A 72 11.53 -6.16 -13.16
C VAL A 72 11.84 -6.31 -14.66
N GLY A 73 13.13 -6.15 -15.03
CA GLY A 73 13.60 -6.39 -16.40
C GLY A 73 13.48 -5.20 -17.36
N GLY A 74 13.06 -4.03 -16.86
CA GLY A 74 13.12 -2.78 -17.61
C GLY A 74 14.50 -2.10 -17.53
N ASN A 75 14.60 -0.86 -18.01
CA ASN A 75 15.85 -0.09 -17.99
C ASN A 75 15.64 1.43 -17.81
N LEU A 76 14.46 1.86 -17.38
CA LEU A 76 14.12 3.26 -17.22
C LEU A 76 14.22 3.70 -15.75
N THR A 77 14.52 4.99 -15.54
CA THR A 77 14.36 5.66 -14.25
C THR A 77 12.98 6.31 -14.23
N VAL A 78 12.14 5.92 -13.28
CA VAL A 78 10.73 6.32 -13.20
C VAL A 78 10.56 7.84 -13.22
N ALA A 79 11.33 8.57 -12.42
CA ALA A 79 11.25 10.04 -12.33
C ALA A 79 11.69 10.78 -13.62
N ASN A 80 12.42 10.10 -14.52
CA ASN A 80 12.94 10.66 -15.77
C ASN A 80 12.16 10.21 -17.01
N ALA A 81 11.23 9.27 -16.85
CA ALA A 81 10.44 8.70 -17.93
C ALA A 81 8.98 9.17 -17.84
N THR A 82 8.32 9.33 -19.00
CA THR A 82 6.88 9.55 -19.08
C THR A 82 6.12 8.24 -18.84
N LEU A 83 4.84 8.33 -18.49
CA LEU A 83 3.98 7.16 -18.37
C LEU A 83 3.99 6.32 -19.65
N GLU A 84 3.90 6.95 -20.82
CA GLU A 84 3.92 6.27 -22.12
C GLU A 84 5.22 5.46 -22.33
N GLN A 85 6.38 6.01 -21.97
CA GLN A 85 7.65 5.31 -22.05
C GLN A 85 7.69 4.09 -21.10
N LEU A 86 7.20 4.23 -19.86
CA LEU A 86 7.14 3.14 -18.89
C LEU A 86 6.16 2.04 -19.33
N GLN A 87 5.02 2.41 -19.91
CA GLN A 87 4.03 1.45 -20.42
C GLN A 87 4.50 0.69 -21.66
N ALA A 88 5.47 1.24 -22.41
CA ALA A 88 6.10 0.55 -23.53
C ALA A 88 7.07 -0.55 -23.09
N GLU A 89 7.55 -0.54 -21.84
CA GLU A 89 8.38 -1.62 -21.28
C GLU A 89 7.55 -2.86 -20.97
N SER A 90 8.12 -4.03 -21.21
CA SER A 90 7.58 -5.31 -20.73
C SER A 90 8.42 -5.78 -19.55
N TYR A 91 7.77 -5.98 -18.41
CA TYR A 91 8.42 -6.46 -17.20
C TYR A 91 8.44 -7.97 -17.16
N THR A 92 9.51 -8.52 -16.57
CA THR A 92 9.69 -9.96 -16.44
C THR A 92 10.28 -10.29 -15.07
N GLN A 93 9.72 -11.27 -14.39
CA GLN A 93 10.24 -11.73 -13.11
C GLN A 93 10.02 -13.22 -12.95
N THR A 94 11.09 -13.95 -12.56
CA THR A 94 10.99 -15.39 -12.27
C THR A 94 10.83 -15.61 -10.77
N ARG A 95 9.79 -16.33 -10.40
CA ARG A 95 9.46 -16.66 -9.01
C ARG A 95 9.03 -18.11 -8.91
N GLY A 96 9.65 -18.87 -7.99
CA GLY A 96 9.37 -20.30 -7.84
C GLY A 96 9.54 -21.13 -9.12
N GLY A 97 10.47 -20.74 -10.00
CA GLY A 97 10.72 -21.40 -11.28
C GLY A 97 9.73 -21.05 -12.41
N ILE A 98 8.77 -20.17 -12.16
CA ILE A 98 7.80 -19.67 -13.15
C ILE A 98 8.19 -18.26 -13.56
N THR A 99 8.27 -17.99 -14.85
CA THR A 99 8.50 -16.65 -15.37
C THR A 99 7.19 -15.98 -15.69
N TYR A 100 6.97 -14.82 -15.06
CA TYR A 100 5.82 -13.95 -15.26
C TYR A 100 6.23 -12.76 -16.11
N THR A 101 5.29 -12.21 -16.87
CA THR A 101 5.43 -10.97 -17.61
C THR A 101 4.34 -9.99 -17.20
N GLY A 102 4.59 -8.68 -17.34
CA GLY A 102 3.62 -7.65 -16.97
C GLY A 102 4.06 -6.29 -17.47
N HIS A 103 3.30 -5.28 -17.11
CA HIS A 103 3.58 -3.87 -17.43
C HIS A 103 3.41 -3.03 -16.17
N ILE A 104 3.92 -1.80 -16.22
CA ILE A 104 3.71 -0.85 -15.11
C ILE A 104 2.21 -0.65 -14.88
N CYS A 105 1.83 -0.62 -13.62
CA CYS A 105 0.47 -0.31 -13.19
C CYS A 105 0.42 1.17 -12.75
N THR A 106 -0.62 1.90 -13.11
CA THR A 106 -0.91 3.22 -12.59
C THR A 106 -1.61 3.13 -11.23
N ILE A 107 -1.60 4.21 -10.47
CA ILE A 107 -2.35 4.26 -9.20
C ILE A 107 -3.85 4.11 -9.43
N GLU A 108 -4.37 4.66 -10.52
CA GLU A 108 -5.78 4.58 -10.90
C GLU A 108 -6.21 3.13 -11.15
N GLU A 109 -5.42 2.36 -11.92
CA GLU A 109 -5.66 0.94 -12.21
C GLU A 109 -5.60 0.10 -10.93
N TYR A 110 -4.60 0.33 -10.08
CA TYR A 110 -4.48 -0.35 -8.79
C TYR A 110 -5.69 -0.10 -7.88
N LEU A 111 -6.14 1.16 -7.78
CA LEU A 111 -7.31 1.50 -6.96
C LEU A 111 -8.59 0.90 -7.53
N ASP A 112 -8.73 0.82 -8.87
CA ASP A 112 -9.87 0.16 -9.53
C ASP A 112 -9.90 -1.33 -9.20
N ILE A 113 -8.75 -2.01 -9.18
CA ILE A 113 -8.65 -3.41 -8.73
C ILE A 113 -9.10 -3.54 -7.27
N CYS A 114 -8.64 -2.65 -6.38
CA CYS A 114 -9.08 -2.68 -4.98
C CYS A 114 -10.60 -2.50 -4.82
N ILE A 115 -11.21 -1.63 -5.62
CA ILE A 115 -12.67 -1.44 -5.63
C ILE A 115 -13.37 -2.68 -6.17
N GLU A 116 -12.97 -3.17 -7.34
CA GLU A 116 -13.56 -4.37 -7.98
C GLU A 116 -13.51 -5.58 -7.05
N LYS A 117 -12.38 -5.80 -6.40
CA LYS A 117 -12.15 -6.93 -5.50
C LYS A 117 -12.65 -6.71 -4.07
N ASN A 118 -13.15 -5.51 -3.77
CA ASN A 118 -13.63 -5.11 -2.43
C ASN A 118 -12.57 -5.34 -1.33
N VAL A 119 -11.33 -4.95 -1.59
CA VAL A 119 -10.20 -4.99 -0.65
C VAL A 119 -9.71 -3.59 -0.34
N PHE A 120 -9.03 -3.40 0.80
CA PHE A 120 -8.50 -2.08 1.15
C PHE A 120 -7.11 -1.85 0.54
N PRO A 121 -6.85 -0.63 0.01
CA PRO A 121 -5.54 -0.27 -0.50
C PRO A 121 -4.58 0.13 0.62
N VAL A 122 -3.33 -0.35 0.53
CA VAL A 122 -2.19 0.10 1.33
C VAL A 122 -1.16 0.68 0.37
N ILE A 123 -0.85 1.97 0.52
CA ILE A 123 0.00 2.71 -0.42
C ILE A 123 1.26 3.17 0.30
N GLU A 124 2.40 2.56 -0.03
CA GLU A 124 3.70 3.02 0.45
C GLU A 124 4.17 4.21 -0.39
N LEU A 125 4.43 5.33 0.29
CA LEU A 125 5.04 6.50 -0.33
C LEU A 125 6.54 6.26 -0.46
N LYS A 126 7.01 6.08 -1.69
CA LYS A 126 8.44 5.89 -1.94
C LYS A 126 9.17 7.21 -1.99
N TRP A 127 10.45 7.15 -1.67
CA TRP A 127 11.34 8.29 -1.72
C TRP A 127 11.41 8.88 -3.13
N ALA A 128 11.51 10.18 -3.22
CA ALA A 128 11.60 11.03 -4.40
C ALA A 128 10.25 11.50 -4.98
N THR A 129 10.30 12.59 -5.73
CA THR A 129 9.22 13.13 -6.58
C THR A 129 8.01 13.72 -5.85
N GLY A 130 8.24 14.42 -4.73
CA GLY A 130 7.21 15.29 -4.13
C GLY A 130 6.03 14.57 -3.46
N ILE A 131 6.22 13.31 -3.05
CA ILE A 131 5.21 12.55 -2.31
C ILE A 131 5.71 12.04 -0.96
N ASN A 132 6.94 12.31 -0.58
CA ASN A 132 7.51 11.80 0.65
C ASN A 132 8.55 12.75 1.28
N SER A 133 8.73 12.68 2.61
CA SER A 133 9.66 13.49 3.40
C SER A 133 9.28 14.98 3.47
N ASN A 134 10.21 15.89 3.21
CA ASN A 134 9.99 17.32 3.28
C ASN A 134 9.34 17.91 2.01
N ASP A 135 9.21 17.12 0.97
CA ASP A 135 8.56 17.49 -0.28
C ASP A 135 7.30 16.67 -0.48
N MET A 136 6.15 17.32 -0.31
CA MET A 136 4.81 16.75 -0.47
C MET A 136 4.02 17.47 -1.57
N THR A 137 4.70 18.15 -2.50
CA THR A 137 4.05 18.96 -3.54
C THR A 137 3.14 18.18 -4.46
N ASN A 138 3.47 16.90 -4.73
CA ASN A 138 2.65 16.02 -5.56
C ASN A 138 1.64 15.18 -4.76
N PHE A 139 1.73 15.15 -3.42
CA PHE A 139 0.79 14.36 -2.61
C PHE A 139 -0.68 14.81 -2.75
N PRO A 140 -1.02 16.10 -2.86
CA PRO A 140 -2.42 16.53 -3.07
C PRO A 140 -3.07 15.92 -4.31
N GLY A 141 -2.33 15.74 -5.41
CA GLY A 141 -2.84 15.06 -6.61
C GLY A 141 -3.16 13.60 -6.36
N LEU A 142 -2.27 12.87 -5.69
CA LEU A 142 -2.50 11.48 -5.27
C LEU A 142 -3.72 11.38 -4.34
N ALA A 143 -3.80 12.26 -3.34
CA ALA A 143 -4.93 12.29 -2.41
C ALA A 143 -6.26 12.55 -3.13
N GLN A 144 -6.27 13.45 -4.12
CA GLN A 144 -7.49 13.74 -4.89
C GLN A 144 -7.95 12.53 -5.70
N ILE A 145 -7.04 11.74 -6.29
CA ILE A 145 -7.38 10.50 -6.99
C ILE A 145 -8.04 9.52 -6.00
N ILE A 146 -7.46 9.31 -4.82
CA ILE A 146 -8.00 8.42 -3.78
C ILE A 146 -9.40 8.87 -3.34
N ILE A 147 -9.59 10.18 -3.11
CA ILE A 147 -10.87 10.77 -2.70
C ILE A 147 -11.93 10.59 -3.79
N ASN A 148 -11.59 10.89 -5.05
CA ASN A 148 -12.52 10.76 -6.18
C ASN A 148 -12.99 9.31 -6.40
N LYS A 149 -12.16 8.33 -6.03
CA LYS A 149 -12.53 6.90 -6.06
C LYS A 149 -13.30 6.43 -4.83
N GLY A 150 -13.61 7.33 -3.87
CA GLY A 150 -14.38 7.00 -2.66
C GLY A 150 -13.65 6.09 -1.67
N LEU A 151 -12.32 6.16 -1.64
CA LEU A 151 -11.47 5.29 -0.81
C LEU A 151 -10.84 6.01 0.39
N ALA A 152 -11.22 7.26 0.66
CA ALA A 152 -10.60 8.09 1.70
C ALA A 152 -10.62 7.46 3.12
N ASP A 153 -11.67 6.75 3.47
CA ASP A 153 -11.84 6.07 4.76
C ASP A 153 -11.28 4.64 4.80
N LYS A 154 -10.90 4.10 3.64
CA LYS A 154 -10.39 2.73 3.47
C LYS A 154 -8.90 2.67 3.26
N VAL A 155 -8.31 3.68 2.62
CA VAL A 155 -6.88 3.72 2.30
C VAL A 155 -6.02 3.74 3.56
N ILE A 156 -4.89 3.06 3.48
CA ILE A 156 -3.81 3.13 4.45
C ILE A 156 -2.58 3.71 3.73
N ILE A 157 -2.09 4.85 4.20
CA ILE A 157 -0.83 5.42 3.73
C ILE A 157 0.30 4.89 4.61
N LEU A 158 1.29 4.33 3.99
CA LEU A 158 2.44 3.68 4.62
C LEU A 158 3.73 4.42 4.24
N THR A 159 4.60 4.71 5.18
CA THR A 159 5.97 5.16 4.93
C THR A 159 6.82 5.11 6.20
N SER A 160 8.14 5.08 6.05
CA SER A 160 9.10 5.23 7.15
C SER A 160 9.40 6.70 7.50
N MET A 161 8.82 7.66 6.77
CA MET A 161 9.10 9.09 6.94
C MET A 161 8.03 9.75 7.81
N LYS A 162 8.41 10.10 9.06
CA LYS A 162 7.50 10.72 10.04
C LYS A 162 6.85 12.01 9.51
N ALA A 163 7.61 12.91 8.92
CA ALA A 163 7.11 14.18 8.41
C ALA A 163 6.01 13.99 7.34
N SER A 164 6.12 12.98 6.49
CA SER A 164 5.08 12.66 5.50
C SER A 164 3.77 12.24 6.16
N LEU A 165 3.84 11.38 7.19
CA LEU A 165 2.64 10.94 7.92
C LEU A 165 2.00 12.08 8.71
N GLU A 166 2.79 12.96 9.32
CA GLU A 166 2.31 14.17 9.99
C GLU A 166 1.57 15.09 9.01
N TYR A 167 2.14 15.29 7.82
CA TYR A 167 1.48 16.03 6.74
C TYR A 167 0.14 15.41 6.35
N VAL A 168 0.14 14.09 6.08
CA VAL A 168 -1.08 13.37 5.69
C VAL A 168 -2.14 13.46 6.78
N LYS A 169 -1.80 13.21 8.04
CA LYS A 169 -2.75 13.29 9.16
C LYS A 169 -3.32 14.69 9.36
N THR A 170 -2.52 15.72 9.11
CA THR A 170 -2.94 17.12 9.25
C THR A 170 -3.90 17.54 8.14
N HIS A 171 -3.62 17.18 6.88
CA HIS A 171 -4.35 17.69 5.71
C HIS A 171 -5.44 16.72 5.21
N TYR A 172 -5.31 15.42 5.51
CA TYR A 172 -6.23 14.37 5.07
C TYR A 172 -6.61 13.44 6.24
N PRO A 173 -7.32 13.95 7.27
CA PRO A 173 -7.57 13.22 8.53
C PRO A 173 -8.39 11.93 8.36
N ALA A 174 -9.13 11.79 7.27
CA ALA A 174 -9.86 10.56 6.93
C ALA A 174 -8.94 9.40 6.55
N PHE A 175 -7.74 9.70 6.04
CA PHE A 175 -6.79 8.66 5.64
C PHE A 175 -6.22 7.97 6.87
N LYS A 176 -6.19 6.63 6.85
CA LYS A 176 -5.46 5.84 7.83
C LYS A 176 -3.98 5.87 7.50
N CYS A 177 -3.14 5.86 8.52
CA CYS A 177 -1.71 5.92 8.34
C CYS A 177 -1.01 4.85 9.15
N GLN A 178 0.03 4.25 8.54
CA GLN A 178 0.93 3.32 9.20
C GLN A 178 2.38 3.81 9.09
N PHE A 179 3.11 3.71 10.19
CA PHE A 179 4.54 4.00 10.22
C PHE A 179 5.33 2.73 9.99
N LEU A 180 6.08 2.68 8.87
CA LEU A 180 6.99 1.59 8.57
C LEU A 180 8.26 1.73 9.42
N CYS A 181 8.33 0.94 10.48
CA CYS A 181 9.45 0.96 11.42
C CYS A 181 10.42 -0.18 11.10
N THR A 182 11.53 0.15 10.47
CA THR A 182 12.59 -0.81 10.12
C THR A 182 13.65 -0.95 11.21
N SER A 183 13.73 0.02 12.13
CA SER A 183 14.64 0.02 13.28
C SER A 183 14.22 1.07 14.31
N GLY A 184 14.70 0.95 15.57
CA GLY A 184 14.48 2.00 16.57
C GLY A 184 13.06 2.12 17.09
N TRP A 185 12.30 1.03 17.18
CA TRP A 185 10.91 0.98 17.63
C TRP A 185 10.63 1.74 18.94
N ASN A 186 11.51 1.63 19.92
CA ASN A 186 11.30 2.24 21.23
C ASN A 186 11.08 3.77 21.18
N GLY A 187 11.72 4.47 20.22
CA GLY A 187 11.51 5.90 20.01
C GLY A 187 10.29 6.24 19.15
N ALA A 188 9.78 5.29 18.38
CA ALA A 188 8.64 5.50 17.49
C ALA A 188 7.29 5.27 18.18
N GLN A 189 7.23 4.48 19.25
CA GLN A 189 5.98 4.07 19.89
C GLN A 189 5.16 5.26 20.42
N GLU A 190 5.78 6.15 21.18
CA GLU A 190 5.08 7.32 21.73
C GLU A 190 4.66 8.30 20.63
N TRP A 191 5.49 8.47 19.62
CA TRP A 191 5.13 9.28 18.45
C TRP A 191 3.93 8.70 17.69
N CYS A 192 3.90 7.38 17.44
CA CYS A 192 2.75 6.72 16.84
C CYS A 192 1.46 6.94 17.66
N LYS A 193 1.53 6.84 18.97
CA LYS A 193 0.39 7.13 19.84
C LYS A 193 -0.08 8.57 19.73
N THR A 194 0.85 9.54 19.75
CA THR A 194 0.54 10.97 19.64
C THR A 194 -0.22 11.28 18.35
N TRP A 195 0.16 10.67 17.25
CA TRP A 195 -0.45 10.89 15.93
C TRP A 195 -1.57 9.90 15.58
N ASN A 196 -1.93 9.00 16.48
CA ASN A 196 -2.91 7.93 16.26
C ASN A 196 -2.60 7.13 14.98
N LEU A 197 -1.36 6.62 14.92
CA LEU A 197 -0.84 5.82 13.82
C LEU A 197 -0.72 4.36 14.23
N SER A 198 -0.94 3.46 13.30
CA SER A 198 -0.59 2.06 13.48
C SER A 198 0.88 1.84 13.12
N PRO A 199 1.64 1.07 13.90
CA PRO A 199 2.98 0.66 13.50
C PRO A 199 2.90 -0.47 12.45
N SER A 200 3.80 -0.42 11.46
CA SER A 200 4.16 -1.55 10.62
C SER A 200 5.59 -1.91 10.98
N ILE A 201 5.78 -3.03 11.64
CA ILE A 201 7.10 -3.46 12.13
C ILE A 201 7.57 -4.57 11.20
N GLN A 202 8.74 -4.36 10.59
CA GLN A 202 9.41 -5.41 9.86
C GLN A 202 9.94 -6.43 10.88
N VAL A 203 9.40 -7.63 10.84
CA VAL A 203 9.91 -8.76 11.60
C VAL A 203 11.06 -9.33 10.77
N GLY A 204 12.27 -9.34 11.33
CA GLY A 204 13.41 -9.98 10.68
C GLY A 204 13.15 -11.47 10.43
N ASP A 205 13.83 -12.03 9.45
CA ASP A 205 13.78 -13.47 9.19
C ASP A 205 14.09 -14.25 10.46
N PHE A 206 13.15 -15.07 10.89
CA PHE A 206 13.33 -16.02 12.00
C PHE A 206 14.07 -17.26 11.50
#